data_976ae31ad7c3d682a5b73a5e28745192
#
_entry.id   976ae31ad7c3d682a5b73a5e28745192
#
_cell.length_a   1.000
_cell.length_b   1.000
_cell.length_c   1.000
_cell.angle_alpha   90.00
_cell.angle_beta   90.00
_cell.angle_gamma   90.00
#
_symmetry.space_group_name_H-M   'P 1'
#
loop_
_entity.id
_entity.type
_entity.pdbx_description
1 polymer ?
#
loop_
_entity_poly.entity_id
_entity_poly.type
_entity_poly.pdbx_seq_one_letter_code
_entity_poly.pdbx_strand_id
1 'polypeptide(L)'
;MKKTLLVVAAGLTLAAGAAVADRVMDWRDLEKVHVHTQEAIREMERARAANHYDMAGHGVKAEQLLREAEHELHEAVEAAKASR
;
A
#
# COMPACT_ATOMS: atom_id res chain seq x y z
N MET A 1 -18.74 8.06 -14.82
CA MET A 1 -18.91 7.89 -14.05
C MET A 1 -19.14 6.76 -13.42
N LYS A 2 -19.87 6.32 -13.15
CA LYS A 2 -20.07 5.29 -12.46
C LYS A 2 -19.41 4.14 -12.95
N LYS A 3 -19.16 3.98 -14.09
CA LYS A 3 -18.55 2.89 -14.56
C LYS A 3 -17.21 2.68 -14.04
N THR A 4 -16.52 3.65 -13.80
CA THR A 4 -15.17 3.49 -13.38
C THR A 4 -15.15 2.83 -12.08
N LEU A 5 -16.04 3.15 -11.25
CA LEU A 5 -16.05 2.61 -9.98
C LEU A 5 -16.25 1.17 -10.03
N LEU A 6 -17.06 0.75 -10.88
CA LEU A 6 -17.32 -0.54 -10.97
C LEU A 6 -16.16 -1.35 -11.30
N VAL A 7 -15.43 -0.92 -12.18
CA VAL A 7 -14.27 -1.59 -12.60
C VAL A 7 -13.34 -1.84 -11.48
N VAL A 8 -13.10 -0.87 -10.75
CA VAL A 8 -12.19 -0.99 -9.65
C VAL A 8 -12.66 -2.01 -8.70
N ALA A 9 -13.87 -1.95 -8.39
CA ALA A 9 -14.38 -2.85 -7.42
C ALA A 9 -14.21 -4.25 -7.92
N ALA A 10 -14.47 -4.44 -9.14
CA ALA A 10 -14.40 -5.74 -9.66
C ALA A 10 -13.01 -6.28 -9.57
N GLY A 11 -12.10 -5.48 -9.90
CA GLY A 11 -10.74 -5.91 -9.88
C GLY A 11 -10.32 -6.37 -8.52
N LEU A 12 -10.62 -5.61 -7.56
CA LEU A 12 -10.23 -5.94 -6.26
C LEU A 12 -10.89 -7.19 -5.77
N THR A 13 -12.09 -7.30 -6.04
CA THR A 13 -12.80 -8.40 -5.57
C THR A 13 -12.25 -9.66 -6.11
N LEU A 14 -11.92 -9.63 -7.31
CA LEU A 14 -11.44 -10.69 -7.92
C LEU A 14 -10.24 -11.18 -7.27
N ALA A 15 -9.38 -10.34 -7.06
CA ALA A 15 -8.14 -10.70 -6.49
C ALA A 15 -8.40 -11.33 -5.16
N ALA A 16 -9.21 -10.74 -4.44
CA ALA A 16 -9.46 -11.23 -3.14
C ALA A 16 -10.05 -12.60 -3.22
N GLY A 17 -10.95 -12.74 -4.09
CA GLY A 17 -11.61 -13.98 -4.17
C GLY A 17 -10.65 -15.07 -4.45
N ALA A 18 -9.78 -14.79 -5.25
CA ALA A 18 -8.91 -15.80 -5.63
C ALA A 18 -8.11 -16.26 -4.53
N ALA A 19 -7.63 -15.40 -3.87
CA ALA A 19 -6.76 -15.75 -2.89
C ALA A 19 -7.34 -16.45 -1.85
N VAL A 20 -8.31 -16.33 -1.82
CA VAL A 20 -8.88 -16.78 -0.83
C VAL A 20 -8.33 -17.75 -0.26
N ALA A 21 -8.55 -18.32 -0.22
CA ALA A 21 -8.22 -19.25 0.47
C ALA A 21 -7.02 -19.62 0.78
N ASP A 22 -6.32 -19.12 0.31
CA ASP A 22 -5.11 -19.60 0.49
C ASP A 22 -4.27 -19.04 1.48
N ARG A 23 -3.37 -19.72 1.99
CA ARG A 23 -2.49 -19.20 2.93
C ARG A 23 -1.39 -18.58 2.16
N VAL A 24 -0.67 -17.72 2.78
CA VAL A 24 0.44 -17.07 2.14
C VAL A 24 1.62 -17.99 2.16
N MET A 25 2.19 -18.24 1.03
CA MET A 25 3.29 -19.14 0.95
C MET A 25 4.61 -18.51 1.35
N ASP A 26 4.79 -17.27 1.07
CA ASP A 26 6.04 -16.64 1.41
C ASP A 26 5.82 -15.21 1.85
N TRP A 27 5.72 -15.01 3.12
CA TRP A 27 5.47 -13.69 3.66
C TRP A 27 6.66 -12.73 3.46
N ARG A 28 7.81 -13.29 3.11
CA ARG A 28 8.96 -12.42 2.91
C ARG A 28 8.80 -11.50 1.71
N ASP A 29 7.97 -11.87 0.75
CA ASP A 29 7.74 -11.00 -0.38
C ASP A 29 6.93 -9.79 0.10
N LEU A 30 6.03 -10.00 1.04
CA LEU A 30 5.23 -8.91 1.57
C LEU A 30 6.15 -8.01 2.41
N GLU A 31 7.11 -8.61 3.07
CA GLU A 31 8.03 -7.85 3.90
C GLU A 31 8.86 -6.91 3.01
N LYS A 32 9.24 -7.38 1.82
CA LYS A 32 10.00 -6.54 0.92
C LYS A 32 9.18 -5.33 0.48
N VAL A 33 7.90 -5.55 0.20
CA VAL A 33 7.04 -4.44 -0.20
C VAL A 33 6.94 -3.47 0.97
N HIS A 34 6.85 -3.97 2.18
CA HIS A 34 6.74 -3.15 3.36
C HIS A 34 7.98 -2.26 3.50
N VAL A 35 9.15 -2.85 3.34
CA VAL A 35 10.39 -2.11 3.44
C VAL A 35 10.50 -1.05 2.35
N HIS A 36 10.12 -1.39 1.12
CA HIS A 36 10.20 -0.42 0.04
C HIS A 36 9.20 0.72 0.27
N THR A 37 8.07 0.42 0.90
CA THR A 37 7.11 1.47 1.18
C THR A 37 7.66 2.42 2.24
N GLN A 38 8.37 1.88 3.22
CA GLN A 38 8.98 2.71 4.24
C GLN A 38 10.04 3.61 3.61
N GLU A 39 10.78 3.08 2.64
CA GLU A 39 11.77 3.88 1.95
C GLU A 39 11.10 4.96 1.12
N ALA A 40 9.96 4.63 0.51
CA ALA A 40 9.23 5.60 -0.29
C ALA A 40 8.72 6.75 0.60
N ILE A 41 8.32 6.44 1.81
CA ILE A 41 7.87 7.48 2.72
C ILE A 41 9.02 8.43 3.04
N ARG A 42 10.20 7.87 3.29
CA ARG A 42 11.34 8.71 3.59
C ARG A 42 11.74 9.58 2.39
N GLU A 43 11.59 9.01 1.19
CA GLU A 43 11.90 9.77 0.00
C GLU A 43 10.88 10.88 -0.17
N MET A 44 9.62 10.60 0.14
CA MET A 44 8.58 11.60 0.01
C MET A 44 8.81 12.73 1.01
N GLU A 45 9.24 12.39 2.20
CA GLU A 45 9.55 13.38 3.21
C GLU A 45 10.67 14.30 2.74
N ARG A 46 11.71 13.70 2.16
CA ARG A 46 12.81 14.50 1.66
C ARG A 46 12.39 15.37 0.49
N ALA A 47 11.56 14.84 -0.39
CA ALA A 47 11.11 15.60 -1.54
C ALA A 47 10.28 16.78 -1.09
N ARG A 48 9.44 16.59 -0.10
CA ARG A 48 8.62 17.68 0.38
C ARG A 48 9.45 18.71 1.10
N ALA A 49 10.48 18.28 1.80
CA ALA A 49 11.33 19.21 2.49
C ALA A 49 12.13 20.07 1.50
N ALA A 50 12.48 19.47 0.38
CA ALA A 50 13.25 20.18 -0.62
C ALA A 50 12.40 21.08 -1.50
N ASN A 51 11.11 20.84 -1.57
CA ASN A 51 10.24 21.66 -2.37
C ASN A 51 9.41 22.54 -1.51
N HIS A 52 9.37 23.79 -1.82
CA HIS A 52 8.55 24.66 -1.02
C HIS A 52 7.12 24.66 -1.53
N TYR A 53 6.92 24.08 -2.68
CA TYR A 53 5.58 24.03 -3.23
C TYR A 53 5.05 22.62 -3.01
N ASP A 54 3.93 22.48 -2.34
CA ASP A 54 3.42 21.18 -1.99
C ASP A 54 2.52 20.58 -3.05
N MET A 55 2.72 20.95 -4.27
CA MET A 55 2.01 20.40 -5.39
C MET A 55 0.50 20.38 -5.16
N ALA A 56 0.02 21.53 -4.81
CA ALA A 56 -1.42 21.77 -4.58
C ALA A 56 -2.02 20.82 -3.53
N GLY A 57 -1.23 20.46 -2.58
CA GLY A 57 -1.73 19.62 -1.49
C GLY A 57 -1.56 18.13 -1.79
N HIS A 58 -1.18 17.82 -2.99
CA HIS A 58 -1.07 16.41 -3.34
C HIS A 58 0.15 15.75 -2.70
N GLY A 59 1.16 16.54 -2.35
CA GLY A 59 2.32 15.98 -1.69
C GLY A 59 1.98 15.42 -0.32
N VAL A 60 1.19 16.19 0.42
CA VAL A 60 0.80 15.77 1.75
C VAL A 60 -0.10 14.55 1.64
N LYS A 61 -1.00 14.58 0.67
CA LYS A 61 -1.93 13.50 0.52
C LYS A 61 -1.21 12.21 0.12
N ALA A 62 -0.24 12.33 -0.74
CA ALA A 62 0.51 11.16 -1.17
C ALA A 62 1.26 10.55 0.01
N GLU A 63 1.83 11.40 0.86
CA GLU A 63 2.54 10.89 2.00
C GLU A 63 1.59 10.20 2.97
N GLN A 64 0.40 10.75 3.16
CA GLN A 64 -0.57 10.13 4.03
C GLN A 64 -0.97 8.78 3.51
N LEU A 65 -1.18 8.67 2.20
CA LEU A 65 -1.58 7.40 1.61
C LEU A 65 -0.46 6.36 1.74
N LEU A 66 0.77 6.81 1.63
CA LEU A 66 1.88 5.89 1.80
C LEU A 66 1.95 5.39 3.24
N ARG A 67 1.68 6.28 4.21
CA ARG A 67 1.73 5.85 5.59
C ARG A 67 0.60 4.89 5.91
N GLU A 68 -0.56 5.09 5.31
CA GLU A 68 -1.67 4.19 5.52
C GLU A 68 -1.33 2.84 4.89
N ALA A 69 -0.71 2.87 3.71
CA ALA A 69 -0.34 1.64 3.05
C ALA A 69 0.72 0.89 3.87
N GLU A 70 1.64 1.63 4.46
CA GLU A 70 2.68 1.02 5.25
C GLU A 70 2.08 0.30 6.45
N HIS A 71 1.07 0.90 7.05
CA HIS A 71 0.42 0.29 8.20
C HIS A 71 -0.28 -1.00 7.76
N GLU A 72 -0.97 -0.96 6.62
CA GLU A 72 -1.66 -2.14 6.16
C GLU A 72 -0.68 -3.24 5.76
N LEU A 73 0.46 -2.86 5.23
CA LEU A 73 1.47 -3.85 4.87
C LEU A 73 2.03 -4.51 6.12
N HIS A 74 2.20 -3.73 7.18
CA HIS A 74 2.70 -4.28 8.42
C HIS A 74 1.69 -5.32 8.93
N GLU A 75 0.41 -4.97 8.89
CA GLU A 75 -0.62 -5.90 9.34
C GLU A 75 -0.68 -7.14 8.44
N ALA A 76 -0.44 -6.95 7.16
CA ALA A 76 -0.47 -8.07 6.24
C ALA A 76 0.68 -9.03 6.52
N VAL A 77 1.85 -8.49 6.82
CA VAL A 77 2.99 -9.34 7.13
C VAL A 77 2.73 -10.12 8.40
N GLU A 78 2.17 -9.44 9.41
CA GLU A 78 1.91 -10.14 10.66
C GLU A 78 0.85 -11.22 10.48
N ALA A 79 -0.16 -10.95 9.68
CA ALA A 79 -1.20 -11.92 9.41
C ALA A 79 -0.61 -13.10 8.64
N ALA A 80 0.27 -12.83 7.71
CA ALA A 80 0.86 -13.89 6.92
C ALA A 80 1.74 -14.77 7.79
N LYS A 81 2.45 -14.17 8.73
CA LYS A 81 3.31 -14.95 9.62
C LYS A 81 2.44 -15.84 10.48
N ALA A 82 1.32 -15.33 10.91
CA ALA A 82 0.45 -16.09 11.77
C ALA A 82 -0.22 -17.25 11.04
N SER A 83 -0.33 -17.17 9.77
CA SER A 83 -1.01 -18.18 9.02
C SER A 83 -0.14 -19.35 8.57
N ARG A 84 1.13 -19.26 8.76
CA ARG A 84 1.98 -20.32 8.26
C ARG A 84 2.17 -21.45 9.29
#